data_4e666300b037213250db531f4fe3ca67
#
_entry.id   4e666300b037213250db531f4fe3ca67
#
_cell.length_a   1.000
_cell.length_b   1.000
_cell.length_c   1.000
_cell.angle_alpha   90.00
_cell.angle_beta   90.00
_cell.angle_gamma   90.00
#
_symmetry.space_group_name_H-M   'P 1'
#
loop_
_entity.id
_entity.type
_entity.pdbx_description
1 polymer ?
#
loop_
_entity_poly.entity_id
_entity_poly.type
_entity_poly.pdbx_seq_one_letter_code
_entity_poly.pdbx_strand_id
1 'polypeptide(L)' 'MTTMERLVKVFSAVFEDQFDASAVTETATLREDLGMNSISLLYMAMATEEEFGIKFCNEDFATLATVGDVIACIDKKLA' A
#
# COMPACT_ATOMS: atom_id res chain seq x y z
N MET A 1 -5.58 8.05 -13.77
CA MET A 1 -4.67 7.14 -13.08
C MET A 1 -5.44 6.00 -12.42
N THR A 2 -4.90 4.81 -12.51
CA THR A 2 -5.49 3.66 -11.81
C THR A 2 -5.13 3.69 -10.32
N THR A 3 -5.83 2.88 -9.53
CA THR A 3 -5.51 2.73 -8.11
C THR A 3 -4.07 2.25 -7.94
N MET A 4 -3.64 1.29 -8.77
CA MET A 4 -2.28 0.77 -8.75
C MET A 4 -1.24 1.88 -9.01
N GLU A 5 -1.47 2.72 -9.99
CA GLU A 5 -0.54 3.80 -10.31
C GLU A 5 -0.44 4.82 -9.17
N ARG A 6 -1.55 5.16 -8.57
CA ARG A 6 -1.56 6.07 -7.42
C ARG A 6 -0.85 5.45 -6.22
N LEU A 7 -1.07 4.15 -6.01
CA LEU A 7 -0.44 3.44 -4.90
C LEU A 7 1.07 3.35 -5.09
N VAL A 8 1.55 3.09 -6.31
CA VAL A 8 2.98 3.08 -6.62
C VAL A 8 3.59 4.44 -6.32
N LYS A 9 2.89 5.51 -6.66
CA LYS A 9 3.33 6.87 -6.38
C LYS A 9 3.45 7.13 -4.89
N VAL A 10 2.49 6.64 -4.10
CA VAL A 10 2.52 6.74 -2.64
C VAL A 10 3.74 5.99 -2.09
N PHE A 11 3.96 4.76 -2.55
CA PHE A 11 5.09 3.95 -2.11
C PHE A 11 6.42 4.63 -2.44
N SER A 12 6.54 5.20 -3.63
CA SER A 12 7.75 5.91 -4.04
C SER A 12 8.04 7.10 -3.15
N ALA A 13 7.00 7.83 -2.74
CA ALA A 13 7.14 8.97 -1.86
C ALA A 13 7.55 8.56 -0.44
N VAL A 14 7.02 7.44 0.05
CA VAL A 14 7.30 6.97 1.42
C VAL A 14 8.67 6.30 1.53
N PHE A 15 9.03 5.49 0.57
CA PHE A 15 10.24 4.66 0.64
C PHE A 15 11.42 5.21 -0.15
N GLU A 16 11.19 6.19 -0.99
CA GLU A 16 12.22 6.90 -1.76
C GLU A 16 13.22 5.95 -2.45
N ASP A 17 14.51 6.07 -2.13
CA ASP A 17 15.59 5.34 -2.80
C ASP A 17 15.58 3.83 -2.53
N GLN A 18 14.85 3.38 -1.53
CA GLN A 18 14.78 1.96 -1.19
C GLN A 18 13.64 1.23 -1.88
N PHE A 19 12.95 1.93 -2.76
CA PHE A 19 11.76 1.41 -3.40
C PHE A 19 12.01 1.11 -4.88
N ASP A 20 11.66 -0.11 -5.28
CA ASP A 20 11.70 -0.53 -6.68
C ASP A 20 10.28 -0.66 -7.21
N ALA A 21 9.86 0.32 -8.01
CA ALA A 21 8.52 0.36 -8.57
C ALA A 21 8.21 -0.87 -9.44
N SER A 22 9.23 -1.46 -10.06
CA SER A 22 9.03 -2.62 -10.92
C SER A 22 8.69 -3.88 -10.12
N ALA A 23 8.98 -3.91 -8.82
CA ALA A 23 8.64 -5.02 -7.94
C ALA A 23 7.19 -4.96 -7.47
N VAL A 24 6.48 -3.86 -7.71
CA VAL A 24 5.10 -3.67 -7.23
C VAL A 24 4.14 -4.34 -8.21
N THR A 25 3.68 -5.53 -7.86
CA THR A 25 2.67 -6.26 -8.60
C THR A 25 1.54 -6.61 -7.63
N GLU A 26 0.38 -7.00 -8.17
CA GLU A 26 -0.76 -7.35 -7.32
C GLU A 26 -0.46 -8.51 -6.37
N THR A 27 0.40 -9.44 -6.79
CA THR A 27 0.75 -10.61 -6.00
C THR A 27 1.95 -10.39 -5.08
N ALA A 28 2.64 -9.26 -5.20
CA ALA A 28 3.79 -8.95 -4.36
C ALA A 28 3.36 -8.84 -2.89
N THR A 29 4.07 -9.54 -2.01
CA THR A 29 3.81 -9.43 -0.57
C THR A 29 4.47 -8.18 -0.02
N LEU A 30 3.77 -7.51 0.89
CA LEU A 30 4.26 -6.25 1.43
C LEU A 30 5.48 -6.47 2.31
N ARG A 31 5.51 -7.57 3.06
CA ARG A 31 6.60 -7.84 3.99
C ARG A 31 7.80 -8.50 3.33
N GLU A 32 7.58 -9.51 2.50
CA GLU A 32 8.65 -10.28 1.90
C GLU A 32 9.18 -9.68 0.61
N ASP A 33 8.30 -9.41 -0.34
CA ASP A 33 8.72 -8.89 -1.65
C ASP A 33 9.12 -7.43 -1.61
N LEU A 34 8.40 -6.62 -0.83
CA LEU A 34 8.68 -5.19 -0.72
C LEU A 34 9.49 -4.83 0.53
N GLY A 35 9.76 -5.80 1.39
CA GLY A 35 10.61 -5.60 2.56
C GLY A 35 10.03 -4.70 3.65
N MET A 36 8.72 -4.57 3.72
CA MET A 36 8.08 -3.74 4.73
C MET A 36 8.03 -4.43 6.09
N ASN A 37 8.35 -3.70 7.13
CA ASN A 37 8.12 -4.12 8.51
C ASN A 37 6.87 -3.41 9.06
N SER A 38 6.55 -3.62 10.34
CA SER A 38 5.36 -3.03 10.95
C SER A 38 5.35 -1.50 10.88
N ILE A 39 6.51 -0.88 11.06
CA ILE A 39 6.63 0.58 11.01
C ILE A 39 6.43 1.09 9.58
N SER A 40 7.07 0.43 8.60
CA SER A 40 6.92 0.79 7.19
C SER A 40 5.48 0.65 6.71
N LEU A 41 4.81 -0.43 7.15
CA LEU A 41 3.39 -0.64 6.83
C LEU A 41 2.52 0.49 7.38
N LEU A 42 2.82 0.94 8.59
CA LEU A 42 2.07 2.03 9.20
C LEU A 42 2.25 3.33 8.41
N TYR A 43 3.48 3.66 8.04
CA TYR A 43 3.76 4.85 7.22
C TYR A 43 3.06 4.76 5.87
N MET A 44 3.13 3.61 5.23
CA MET A 44 2.47 3.39 3.94
C MET A 44 0.96 3.59 4.07
N ALA A 45 0.37 3.04 5.12
CA ALA A 45 -1.07 3.17 5.36
C ALA A 45 -1.47 4.62 5.56
N MET A 46 -0.71 5.37 6.36
CA MET A 46 -0.99 6.79 6.61
C MET A 46 -0.92 7.61 5.32
N ALA A 47 0.11 7.39 4.51
CA ALA A 47 0.25 8.09 3.24
C ALA A 47 -0.86 7.72 2.26
N THR A 48 -1.26 6.45 2.25
CA THR A 48 -2.35 5.97 1.41
C THR A 48 -3.69 6.59 1.84
N GLU A 49 -3.91 6.70 3.14
CA GLU A 49 -5.11 7.36 3.66
C GLU A 49 -5.21 8.80 3.16
N GLU A 50 -4.11 9.53 3.17
CA GLU A 50 -4.08 10.91 2.68
C GLU A 50 -4.31 10.99 1.18
N GLU A 51 -3.66 10.11 0.41
CA GLU A 51 -3.77 10.14 -1.04
C GLU A 51 -5.19 9.84 -1.52
N PHE A 52 -5.84 8.87 -0.90
CA PHE A 52 -7.16 8.40 -1.33
C PHE A 52 -8.32 8.96 -0.50
N GLY A 53 -8.04 9.67 0.58
CA GLY A 53 -9.08 10.20 1.46
C GLY A 53 -9.88 9.13 2.19
N ILE A 54 -9.22 8.04 2.57
CA ILE A 54 -9.83 6.91 3.26
C ILE A 54 -9.16 6.70 4.62
N LYS A 55 -9.70 5.76 5.42
CA LYS A 55 -9.09 5.38 6.69
C LYS A 55 -9.03 3.87 6.81
N PHE A 56 -7.89 3.39 7.31
CA PHE A 56 -7.71 1.98 7.65
C PHE A 56 -7.98 1.77 9.14
N CYS A 57 -8.59 0.65 9.48
CA CYS A 57 -8.75 0.24 10.88
C CYS A 57 -7.81 -0.94 11.16
N ASN A 58 -7.72 -1.34 12.43
CA ASN A 58 -6.84 -2.45 12.81
C ASN A 58 -7.19 -3.75 12.08
N GLU A 59 -8.46 -3.98 11.81
CA GLU A 59 -8.91 -5.17 11.09
C GLU A 59 -8.40 -5.18 9.66
N ASP A 60 -8.30 -4.02 9.03
CA ASP A 60 -7.77 -3.91 7.67
C ASP A 60 -6.31 -4.37 7.62
N PHE A 61 -5.51 -3.98 8.61
CA PHE A 61 -4.10 -4.37 8.66
C PHE A 61 -3.91 -5.88 8.76
N ALA A 62 -4.83 -6.57 9.40
CA ALA A 62 -4.77 -8.02 9.52
C ALA A 62 -4.93 -8.73 8.18
N THR A 63 -5.56 -8.08 7.20
CA THR A 63 -5.80 -8.66 5.88
C THR A 63 -4.86 -8.14 4.81
N LEU A 64 -4.03 -7.14 5.10
CA LEU A 64 -3.13 -6.54 4.11
C LEU A 64 -1.84 -7.35 3.99
N ALA A 65 -1.86 -8.38 3.17
CA ALA A 65 -0.69 -9.23 2.93
C ALA A 65 0.02 -8.90 1.61
N THR A 66 -0.75 -8.57 0.57
CA THR A 66 -0.21 -8.28 -0.76
C THR A 66 -0.64 -6.90 -1.23
N VAL A 67 -0.01 -6.42 -2.30
CA VAL A 67 -0.41 -5.16 -2.95
C VAL A 67 -1.87 -5.24 -3.41
N GLY A 68 -2.27 -6.39 -3.96
CA GLY A 68 -3.66 -6.61 -4.36
C GLY A 68 -4.65 -6.44 -3.23
N ASP A 69 -4.28 -6.89 -2.03
CA ASP A 69 -5.12 -6.71 -0.84
C ASP A 69 -5.29 -5.23 -0.51
N VAL A 70 -4.23 -4.45 -0.62
CA VAL A 70 -4.29 -3.01 -0.38
C VAL A 70 -5.21 -2.35 -1.41
N ILE A 71 -5.06 -2.69 -2.67
CA ILE A 71 -5.89 -2.15 -3.75
C ILE A 71 -7.36 -2.50 -3.52
N ALA A 72 -7.65 -3.75 -3.19
CA ALA A 72 -9.01 -4.19 -2.94
C ALA A 72 -9.63 -3.44 -1.76
N CYS A 73 -8.85 -3.21 -0.72
CA CYS A 73 -9.31 -2.45 0.45
C CYS A 73 -9.61 -1.00 0.08
N ILE A 74 -8.73 -0.37 -0.69
CA ILE A 74 -8.92 1.01 -1.15
C ILE A 74 -10.19 1.11 -2.00
N ASP A 75 -10.33 0.23 -2.98
CA ASP A 75 -11.47 0.25 -3.89
C ASP A 75 -12.78 0.04 -3.14
N LYS A 76 -12.79 -0.85 -2.15
CA LYS A 76 -13.96 -1.08 -1.31
C LYS A 76 -14.36 0.17 -0.53
N LYS A 77 -13.37 0.89 0.00
CA LYS A 77 -13.64 2.11 0.78
C LYS A 77 -14.08 3.29 -0.09
N LEU A 78 -13.66 3.31 -1.35
CA LEU A 78 -14.05 4.35 -2.31
C LEU A 78 -15.38 4.06 -3.00
N ALA A 79 -15.85 2.85 -2.91
CA ALA A 79 -17.12 2.44 -3.56
C ALA A 79 -18.33 3.09 -2.92
#